data_140cbba9efae43e9d5982f34038fbafb
#
_entry.id   140cbba9efae43e9d5982f34038fbafb
#
_cell.length_a   1.000
_cell.length_b   1.000
_cell.length_c   1.000
_cell.angle_alpha   90.00
_cell.angle_beta   90.00
_cell.angle_gamma   90.00
#
_symmetry.space_group_name_H-M   'P 1'
#
loop_
_entity.id
_entity.type
_entity.pdbx_description
1 polymer ?
#
loop_
_entity_poly.entity_id
_entity_poly.type
_entity_poly.pdbx_seq_one_letter_code
_entity_poly.pdbx_strand_id
1 'polypeptide(L)'
;MNTLAINDPKFAITPTGIEFHEELTFDEWDDLGQKLAPVGKSIGFIIGDWINYGEGRYGEKYDDAIARTGLAVQTLRNYSWVARRVEMSVRTDNLDFTHHQVVAKLKSPDEQGHWLQMAVKHKLGKRRLQKSINFGRLATEQEVAGDPHDKRHTTYLSLLNKIRRWWQEQIETAPVDEWDKERRQALKEDFEFVKDIYEAL
;
A
#
# COMPACT_ATOMS: atom_id res chain seq x y z
N MET A 1 -19.76 17.36 -10.63
CA MET A 1 -19.04 16.07 -10.63
C MET A 1 -18.91 15.65 -12.08
N ASN A 2 -17.73 15.80 -12.66
CA ASN A 2 -17.47 15.29 -14.01
C ASN A 2 -17.19 13.80 -13.88
N THR A 3 -18.25 13.01 -14.06
CA THR A 3 -18.08 11.58 -14.28
C THR A 3 -17.43 11.43 -15.64
N LEU A 4 -16.25 10.85 -15.72
CA LEU A 4 -15.73 10.30 -16.96
C LEU A 4 -16.75 9.23 -17.39
N ALA A 5 -17.70 9.62 -18.23
CA ALA A 5 -18.65 8.68 -18.80
C ALA A 5 -17.95 7.87 -19.90
N ILE A 6 -17.05 6.99 -19.50
CA ILE A 6 -16.58 5.90 -20.33
C ILE A 6 -17.57 4.76 -20.04
N ASN A 7 -18.74 4.82 -20.71
CA ASN A 7 -19.71 3.72 -20.67
C ASN A 7 -19.30 2.68 -21.69
N ASP A 8 -18.72 1.59 -21.22
CA ASP A 8 -18.41 0.42 -22.03
C ASP A 8 -18.98 -0.81 -21.31
N PRO A 9 -19.71 -1.71 -21.99
CA PRO A 9 -20.26 -2.92 -21.37
C PRO A 9 -19.16 -3.88 -20.86
N LYS A 10 -17.94 -3.78 -21.39
CA LYS A 10 -16.82 -4.66 -21.05
C LYS A 10 -16.11 -4.28 -19.75
N PHE A 11 -16.31 -3.06 -19.26
CA PHE A 11 -15.70 -2.62 -18.00
C PHE A 11 -16.50 -1.48 -17.37
N ALA A 12 -16.34 -1.31 -16.06
CA ALA A 12 -16.87 -0.19 -15.30
C ALA A 12 -15.75 0.57 -14.58
N ILE A 13 -15.78 1.91 -14.66
CA ILE A 13 -14.94 2.78 -13.85
C ILE A 13 -15.70 3.09 -12.55
N THR A 14 -15.11 2.69 -11.43
CA THR A 14 -15.64 2.93 -10.09
C THR A 14 -14.81 4.00 -9.38
N PRO A 15 -15.30 4.58 -8.26
CA PRO A 15 -14.48 5.49 -7.44
C PRO A 15 -13.18 4.87 -6.91
N THR A 16 -13.06 3.54 -6.95
CA THR A 16 -11.92 2.80 -6.39
C THR A 16 -11.07 2.11 -7.44
N GLY A 17 -11.48 2.03 -8.72
CA GLY A 17 -10.69 1.37 -9.78
C GLY A 17 -11.48 1.06 -11.05
N ILE A 18 -11.03 0.08 -11.79
CA ILE A 18 -11.72 -0.49 -12.96
C ILE A 18 -12.08 -1.95 -12.66
N GLU A 19 -13.32 -2.31 -12.97
CA GLU A 19 -13.81 -3.69 -12.98
C GLU A 19 -13.99 -4.13 -14.44
N PHE A 20 -13.26 -5.18 -14.87
CA PHE A 20 -13.37 -5.74 -16.21
C PHE A 20 -14.37 -6.91 -16.16
N HIS A 21 -15.41 -6.83 -16.99
CA HIS A 21 -16.47 -7.85 -17.10
C HIS A 21 -16.20 -8.82 -18.26
N GLU A 22 -15.46 -8.36 -19.28
CA GLU A 22 -15.10 -9.13 -20.46
C GLU A 22 -13.62 -8.92 -20.83
N GLU A 23 -13.08 -9.80 -21.69
CA GLU A 23 -11.74 -9.61 -22.25
C GLU A 23 -11.74 -8.46 -23.27
N LEU A 24 -10.76 -7.56 -23.12
CA LEU A 24 -10.47 -6.52 -24.10
C LEU A 24 -9.47 -7.03 -25.13
N THR A 25 -9.67 -6.65 -26.39
CA THR A 25 -8.62 -6.74 -27.41
C THR A 25 -7.49 -5.78 -27.07
N PHE A 26 -6.32 -5.96 -27.68
CA PHE A 26 -5.20 -5.04 -27.47
C PHE A 26 -5.56 -3.59 -27.83
N ASP A 27 -6.25 -3.36 -28.95
CA ASP A 27 -6.58 -2.02 -29.42
C ASP A 27 -7.57 -1.31 -28.48
N GLU A 28 -8.56 -2.01 -27.94
CA GLU A 28 -9.50 -1.49 -26.93
C GLU A 28 -8.79 -1.14 -25.63
N TRP A 29 -7.88 -1.99 -25.17
CA TRP A 29 -7.08 -1.75 -23.96
C TRP A 29 -6.13 -0.55 -24.13
N ASP A 30 -5.47 -0.42 -25.28
CA ASP A 30 -4.57 0.69 -25.57
C ASP A 30 -5.33 2.04 -25.66
N ASP A 31 -6.46 2.09 -26.37
CA ASP A 31 -7.31 3.28 -26.47
C ASP A 31 -7.84 3.75 -25.11
N LEU A 32 -8.24 2.81 -24.24
CA LEU A 32 -8.61 3.10 -22.88
C LEU A 32 -7.45 3.76 -22.11
N GLY A 33 -6.23 3.24 -22.24
CA GLY A 33 -5.05 3.81 -21.63
C GLY A 33 -4.75 5.24 -22.07
N GLN A 34 -4.87 5.51 -23.38
CA GLN A 34 -4.68 6.86 -23.95
C GLN A 34 -5.72 7.86 -23.42
N LYS A 35 -6.97 7.45 -23.21
CA LYS A 35 -8.03 8.28 -22.63
C LYS A 35 -7.83 8.56 -21.14
N LEU A 36 -7.26 7.61 -20.42
CA LEU A 36 -7.03 7.72 -18.98
C LEU A 36 -5.78 8.54 -18.61
N ALA A 37 -4.77 8.55 -19.48
CA ALA A 37 -3.48 9.20 -19.20
C ALA A 37 -3.56 10.69 -18.79
N PRO A 38 -4.41 11.54 -19.39
CA PRO A 38 -4.50 12.96 -19.06
C PRO A 38 -5.30 13.27 -17.79
N VAL A 39 -6.05 12.30 -17.24
CA VAL A 39 -6.93 12.55 -16.10
C VAL A 39 -6.14 12.40 -14.79
N GLY A 40 -5.99 13.47 -14.11
CA GLY A 40 -5.14 13.77 -12.95
C GLY A 40 -4.98 12.76 -11.78
N LYS A 41 -4.63 13.28 -10.61
CA LYS A 41 -4.04 12.58 -9.46
C LYS A 41 -4.89 11.45 -8.82
N SER A 42 -6.21 11.45 -9.02
CA SER A 42 -7.11 10.45 -8.45
C SER A 42 -7.15 9.13 -9.23
N ILE A 43 -6.49 9.09 -10.37
CA ILE A 43 -6.57 7.99 -11.34
C ILE A 43 -5.51 6.91 -11.18
N GLY A 44 -4.68 7.01 -10.12
CA GLY A 44 -3.59 6.07 -9.91
C GLY A 44 -4.03 4.61 -9.87
N PHE A 45 -5.21 4.31 -9.31
CA PHE A 45 -5.76 2.95 -9.34
C PHE A 45 -6.23 2.53 -10.73
N ILE A 46 -6.91 3.44 -11.45
CA ILE A 46 -7.42 3.15 -12.78
C ILE A 46 -6.27 2.81 -13.73
N ILE A 47 -5.22 3.63 -13.73
CA ILE A 47 -4.02 3.36 -14.53
C ILE A 47 -3.30 2.09 -14.05
N GLY A 48 -3.19 1.90 -12.74
CA GLY A 48 -2.56 0.71 -12.17
C GLY A 48 -3.29 -0.58 -12.56
N ASP A 49 -4.62 -0.59 -12.51
CA ASP A 49 -5.44 -1.72 -12.90
C ASP A 49 -5.34 -1.98 -14.42
N TRP A 50 -5.35 -0.93 -15.25
CA TRP A 50 -5.13 -1.02 -16.68
C TRP A 50 -3.76 -1.64 -17.03
N ILE A 51 -2.69 -1.19 -16.37
CA ILE A 51 -1.34 -1.77 -16.54
C ILE A 51 -1.36 -3.25 -16.17
N ASN A 52 -1.88 -3.58 -14.99
CA ASN A 52 -1.92 -4.94 -14.48
C ASN A 52 -2.74 -5.88 -15.36
N TYR A 53 -3.80 -5.37 -15.98
CA TYR A 53 -4.59 -6.14 -16.96
C TYR A 53 -3.79 -6.46 -18.21
N GLY A 54 -3.02 -5.51 -18.76
CA GLY A 54 -2.25 -5.67 -19.99
C GLY A 54 -1.00 -6.53 -19.83
N GLU A 55 -0.43 -6.55 -18.60
CA GLU A 55 0.79 -7.30 -18.32
C GLU A 55 0.60 -8.82 -18.55
N GLY A 56 1.51 -9.39 -19.30
CA GLY A 56 1.46 -10.81 -19.65
C GLY A 56 0.45 -11.19 -20.74
N ARG A 57 -0.41 -10.25 -21.20
CA ARG A 57 -1.39 -10.51 -22.28
C ARG A 57 -0.88 -10.12 -23.66
N TYR A 58 -0.21 -8.99 -23.76
CA TYR A 58 0.06 -8.35 -25.05
C TYR A 58 1.53 -8.35 -25.49
N GLY A 59 2.44 -8.97 -24.72
CA GLY A 59 3.85 -9.11 -25.09
C GLY A 59 4.51 -7.76 -25.45
N GLU A 60 5.20 -7.70 -26.62
CA GLU A 60 5.91 -6.49 -27.07
C GLU A 60 5.00 -5.26 -27.22
N LYS A 61 3.74 -5.46 -27.62
CA LYS A 61 2.76 -4.37 -27.75
C LYS A 61 2.43 -3.68 -26.42
N TYR A 62 2.67 -4.35 -25.30
CA TYR A 62 2.50 -3.77 -23.97
C TYR A 62 3.46 -2.61 -23.74
N ASP A 63 4.75 -2.77 -24.07
CA ASP A 63 5.76 -1.73 -23.86
C ASP A 63 5.48 -0.49 -24.74
N ASP A 64 5.05 -0.68 -25.98
CA ASP A 64 4.64 0.39 -26.86
C ASP A 64 3.42 1.15 -26.32
N ALA A 65 2.41 0.45 -25.80
CA ALA A 65 1.22 1.06 -25.23
C ALA A 65 1.58 1.91 -23.98
N ILE A 66 2.42 1.38 -23.11
CA ILE A 66 2.93 2.10 -21.94
C ILE A 66 3.69 3.37 -22.35
N ALA A 67 4.58 3.30 -23.34
CA ALA A 67 5.34 4.44 -23.82
C ALA A 67 4.44 5.56 -24.36
N ARG A 68 3.36 5.20 -25.08
CA ARG A 68 2.40 6.17 -25.62
C ARG A 68 1.60 6.93 -24.57
N THR A 69 1.50 6.46 -23.32
CA THR A 69 0.84 7.22 -22.25
C THR A 69 1.54 8.53 -21.92
N GLY A 70 2.82 8.68 -22.27
CA GLY A 70 3.65 9.83 -21.91
C GLY A 70 3.94 9.97 -20.41
N LEU A 71 3.52 9.01 -19.58
CA LEU A 71 3.77 9.01 -18.14
C LEU A 71 5.17 8.45 -17.84
N ALA A 72 5.80 8.99 -16.80
CA ALA A 72 7.08 8.48 -16.34
C ALA A 72 6.98 7.01 -15.92
N VAL A 73 7.90 6.17 -16.38
CA VAL A 73 7.92 4.72 -16.09
C VAL A 73 7.84 4.42 -14.59
N GLN A 74 8.52 5.23 -13.77
CA GLN A 74 8.47 5.06 -12.31
C GLN A 74 7.07 5.33 -11.75
N THR A 75 6.33 6.28 -12.31
CA THR A 75 4.94 6.57 -11.92
C THR A 75 4.04 5.38 -12.26
N LEU A 76 4.17 4.84 -13.46
CA LEU A 76 3.41 3.67 -13.91
C LEU A 76 3.69 2.43 -13.06
N ARG A 77 4.97 2.15 -12.78
CA ARG A 77 5.37 1.05 -11.87
C ARG A 77 4.76 1.21 -10.47
N ASN A 78 4.75 2.43 -9.95
CA ASN A 78 4.17 2.70 -8.65
C ASN A 78 2.65 2.50 -8.64
N TYR A 79 1.94 2.95 -9.68
CA TYR A 79 0.50 2.74 -9.80
C TYR A 79 0.15 1.25 -9.90
N SER A 80 0.83 0.50 -10.77
CA SER A 80 0.71 -0.94 -10.90
C SER A 80 0.95 -1.66 -9.57
N TRP A 81 2.03 -1.32 -8.87
CA TRP A 81 2.38 -1.92 -7.60
C TRP A 81 1.31 -1.67 -6.52
N VAL A 82 0.81 -0.43 -6.38
CA VAL A 82 -0.23 -0.11 -5.39
C VAL A 82 -1.53 -0.83 -5.73
N ALA A 83 -1.93 -0.83 -7.01
CA ALA A 83 -3.15 -1.49 -7.46
C ALA A 83 -3.14 -3.01 -7.22
N ARG A 84 -1.97 -3.67 -7.29
CA ARG A 84 -1.83 -5.10 -6.93
C ARG A 84 -1.85 -5.35 -5.43
N ARG A 85 -1.32 -4.41 -4.65
CA ARG A 85 -1.14 -4.60 -3.20
C ARG A 85 -2.37 -4.23 -2.39
N VAL A 86 -3.21 -3.34 -2.91
CA VAL A 86 -4.46 -2.91 -2.26
C VAL A 86 -5.62 -3.47 -3.05
N GLU A 87 -6.22 -4.53 -2.53
CA GLU A 87 -7.35 -5.18 -3.15
C GLU A 87 -8.54 -4.23 -3.31
N MET A 88 -9.39 -4.47 -4.33
CA MET A 88 -10.56 -3.64 -4.61
C MET A 88 -11.46 -3.48 -3.38
N SER A 89 -11.65 -4.54 -2.60
CA SER A 89 -12.45 -4.56 -1.37
C SER A 89 -11.93 -3.65 -0.26
N VAL A 90 -10.64 -3.30 -0.29
CA VAL A 90 -9.97 -2.46 0.72
C VAL A 90 -9.95 -0.99 0.31
N ARG A 91 -10.09 -0.71 -1.00
CA ARG A 91 -10.05 0.65 -1.54
C ARG A 91 -11.26 1.46 -1.09
N THR A 92 -11.05 2.76 -0.83
CA THR A 92 -12.12 3.70 -0.46
C THR A 92 -11.98 5.00 -1.24
N ASP A 93 -13.11 5.57 -1.65
CA ASP A 93 -13.22 6.87 -2.31
C ASP A 93 -13.15 8.07 -1.34
N ASN A 94 -13.22 7.80 -0.02
CA ASN A 94 -13.10 8.84 1.02
C ASN A 94 -11.66 9.33 1.22
N LEU A 95 -10.67 8.71 0.56
CA LEU A 95 -9.25 9.00 0.67
C LEU A 95 -8.58 9.04 -0.69
N ASP A 96 -7.55 9.88 -0.82
CA ASP A 96 -6.73 9.96 -2.03
C ASP A 96 -5.94 8.66 -2.27
N PHE A 97 -5.57 8.42 -3.53
CA PHE A 97 -4.63 7.36 -3.90
C PHE A 97 -3.35 7.37 -3.05
N THR A 98 -2.89 8.55 -2.62
CA THR A 98 -1.68 8.69 -1.80
C THR A 98 -1.79 8.05 -0.41
N HIS A 99 -2.99 7.94 0.17
CA HIS A 99 -3.23 7.21 1.42
C HIS A 99 -3.10 5.70 1.20
N HIS A 100 -3.64 5.21 0.09
CA HIS A 100 -3.52 3.81 -0.31
C HIS A 100 -2.07 3.42 -0.62
N GLN A 101 -1.26 4.33 -1.18
CA GLN A 101 0.19 4.10 -1.33
C GLN A 101 0.90 3.84 0.01
N VAL A 102 0.44 4.49 1.08
CA VAL A 102 1.03 4.31 2.41
C VAL A 102 0.72 2.91 2.93
N VAL A 103 -0.53 2.47 2.85
CA VAL A 103 -0.95 1.16 3.36
C VAL A 103 -0.55 0.00 2.46
N ALA A 104 -0.28 0.24 1.17
CA ALA A 104 0.18 -0.79 0.22
C ALA A 104 1.47 -1.51 0.66
N LYS A 105 2.24 -0.92 1.59
CA LYS A 105 3.44 -1.52 2.19
C LYS A 105 3.10 -2.60 3.22
N LEU A 106 1.89 -2.59 3.76
CA LEU A 106 1.39 -3.59 4.69
C LEU A 106 1.02 -4.87 3.93
N LYS A 107 1.24 -6.03 4.54
CA LYS A 107 0.99 -7.31 3.87
C LYS A 107 -0.48 -7.74 3.98
N SER A 108 -1.10 -7.49 5.13
CA SER A 108 -2.48 -7.91 5.41
C SER A 108 -3.49 -6.91 4.86
N PRO A 109 -4.49 -7.35 4.06
CA PRO A 109 -5.63 -6.53 3.65
C PRO A 109 -6.42 -5.97 4.84
N ASP A 110 -6.57 -6.73 5.92
CA ASP A 110 -7.26 -6.29 7.13
C ASP A 110 -6.51 -5.14 7.82
N GLU A 111 -5.18 -5.23 7.90
CA GLU A 111 -4.35 -4.15 8.45
C GLU A 111 -4.43 -2.89 7.55
N GLN A 112 -4.41 -3.07 6.23
CA GLN A 112 -4.61 -1.97 5.28
C GLN A 112 -5.96 -1.29 5.50
N GLY A 113 -7.05 -2.07 5.56
CA GLY A 113 -8.41 -1.58 5.78
C GLY A 113 -8.54 -0.86 7.13
N HIS A 114 -7.98 -1.42 8.21
CA HIS A 114 -7.96 -0.79 9.52
C HIS A 114 -7.34 0.62 9.47
N TRP A 115 -6.15 0.76 8.88
CA TRP A 115 -5.46 2.04 8.81
C TRP A 115 -6.15 3.05 7.89
N LEU A 116 -6.80 2.62 6.81
CA LEU A 116 -7.62 3.49 5.97
C LEU A 116 -8.85 3.99 6.74
N GLN A 117 -9.54 3.14 7.49
CA GLN A 117 -10.65 3.54 8.36
C GLN A 117 -10.20 4.55 9.43
N MET A 118 -9.03 4.32 10.05
CA MET A 118 -8.45 5.27 10.99
C MET A 118 -8.11 6.61 10.31
N ALA A 119 -7.63 6.58 9.07
CA ALA A 119 -7.35 7.80 8.31
C ALA A 119 -8.63 8.59 8.01
N VAL A 120 -9.72 7.95 7.64
CA VAL A 120 -11.04 8.58 7.44
C VAL A 120 -11.55 9.15 8.76
N LYS A 121 -11.61 8.33 9.81
CA LYS A 121 -12.17 8.70 11.13
C LYS A 121 -11.46 9.90 11.75
N HIS A 122 -10.14 9.94 11.66
CA HIS A 122 -9.30 10.97 12.29
C HIS A 122 -8.78 12.02 11.29
N LYS A 123 -9.27 12.01 10.04
CA LYS A 123 -8.87 12.94 8.96
C LYS A 123 -7.35 13.05 8.83
N LEU A 124 -6.68 11.89 8.84
CA LEU A 124 -5.23 11.84 8.75
C LEU A 124 -4.77 12.17 7.34
N GLY A 125 -3.86 13.13 7.18
CA GLY A 125 -3.12 13.27 5.93
C GLY A 125 -2.06 12.17 5.76
N LYS A 126 -1.58 11.98 4.52
CA LYS A 126 -0.58 10.96 4.15
C LYS A 126 0.59 10.83 5.15
N ARG A 127 1.19 11.96 5.54
CA ARG A 127 2.38 11.97 6.42
C ARG A 127 2.03 11.47 7.83
N ARG A 128 0.88 11.89 8.38
CA ARG A 128 0.43 11.47 9.70
C ARG A 128 0.03 9.99 9.70
N LEU A 129 -0.65 9.53 8.65
CA LEU A 129 -0.96 8.12 8.46
C LEU A 129 0.32 7.27 8.43
N GLN A 130 1.33 7.65 7.63
CA GLN A 130 2.61 6.91 7.57
C GLN A 130 3.30 6.81 8.93
N LYS A 131 3.32 7.91 9.70
CA LYS A 131 3.90 7.89 11.06
C LYS A 131 3.08 7.04 12.02
N SER A 132 1.74 7.13 11.96
CA SER A 132 0.85 6.32 12.79
C SER A 132 1.07 4.83 12.57
N ILE A 133 1.19 4.41 11.32
CA ILE A 133 1.53 3.02 10.95
C ILE A 133 2.89 2.61 11.53
N ASN A 134 3.90 3.47 11.37
CA ASN A 134 5.24 3.18 11.89
C ASN A 134 5.27 3.04 13.42
N PHE A 135 4.43 3.78 14.12
CA PHE A 135 4.35 3.73 15.58
C PHE A 135 3.38 2.66 16.09
N GLY A 136 2.53 2.07 15.22
CA GLY A 136 1.46 1.16 15.63
C GLY A 136 0.35 1.84 16.44
N ARG A 137 0.29 3.19 16.46
CA ARG A 137 -0.71 4.02 17.12
C ARG A 137 -0.89 5.34 16.38
N LEU A 138 -1.93 6.09 16.73
CA LEU A 138 -2.11 7.43 16.17
C LEU A 138 -0.93 8.34 16.55
N ALA A 139 -0.26 8.89 15.54
CA ALA A 139 0.76 9.92 15.74
C ALA A 139 0.12 11.26 16.10
N THR A 140 0.71 11.97 17.07
CA THR A 140 0.32 13.33 17.41
C THR A 140 0.78 14.34 16.35
N GLU A 141 0.22 15.55 16.36
CA GLU A 141 0.65 16.60 15.43
C GLU A 141 2.11 17.02 15.67
N GLN A 142 2.54 17.06 16.92
CA GLN A 142 3.92 17.35 17.30
C GLN A 142 4.88 16.30 16.71
N GLU A 143 4.55 15.02 16.84
CA GLU A 143 5.32 13.93 16.22
C GLU A 143 5.37 14.05 14.69
N VAL A 144 4.29 14.52 14.05
CA VAL A 144 4.26 14.75 12.59
C VAL A 144 5.08 15.95 12.17
N ALA A 145 5.03 17.04 12.93
CA ALA A 145 5.83 18.25 12.68
C ALA A 145 7.33 17.94 12.74
N GLY A 146 7.70 16.98 13.60
CA GLY A 146 9.08 16.56 13.84
C GLY A 146 9.80 17.55 14.71
N ASP A 147 10.18 17.14 15.92
CA ASP A 147 11.20 17.85 16.67
C ASP A 147 12.53 17.62 15.94
N PRO A 148 13.27 18.68 15.56
CA PRO A 148 14.60 18.54 15.00
C PRO A 148 15.57 17.75 15.91
N HIS A 149 15.27 17.68 17.20
CA HIS A 149 16.06 16.97 18.21
C HIS A 149 15.62 15.52 18.44
N ASP A 150 14.45 15.07 17.97
CA ASP A 150 13.90 13.74 18.29
C ASP A 150 13.93 12.72 17.16
N LYS A 151 14.98 12.73 16.36
CA LYS A 151 15.23 11.62 15.40
C LYS A 151 15.38 10.26 16.11
N ARG A 152 15.85 10.25 17.36
CA ARG A 152 16.10 9.05 18.16
C ARG A 152 14.80 8.36 18.58
N HIS A 153 13.83 9.10 19.11
CA HIS A 153 12.55 8.56 19.57
C HIS A 153 11.72 7.97 18.41
N THR A 154 11.71 8.63 17.25
CA THR A 154 11.01 8.16 16.04
C THR A 154 11.61 6.85 15.52
N THR A 155 12.94 6.70 15.57
CA THR A 155 13.65 5.49 15.15
C THR A 155 13.34 4.32 16.09
N TYR A 156 13.37 4.56 17.39
CA TYR A 156 13.07 3.58 18.44
C TYR A 156 11.66 3.00 18.27
N LEU A 157 10.62 3.84 18.20
CA LEU A 157 9.23 3.38 18.01
C LEU A 157 9.04 2.61 16.71
N SER A 158 9.69 3.04 15.64
CA SER A 158 9.65 2.32 14.34
C SER A 158 10.26 0.93 14.44
N LEU A 159 11.38 0.78 15.15
CA LEU A 159 12.03 -0.51 15.37
C LEU A 159 11.19 -1.44 16.23
N LEU A 160 10.65 -0.94 17.34
CA LEU A 160 9.75 -1.73 18.20
C LEU A 160 8.52 -2.24 17.47
N ASN A 161 7.93 -1.40 16.61
CA ASN A 161 6.75 -1.81 15.84
C ASN A 161 7.10 -2.85 14.79
N LYS A 162 8.28 -2.79 14.17
CA LYS A 162 8.76 -3.84 13.25
C LYS A 162 8.97 -5.16 13.97
N ILE A 163 9.58 -5.14 15.16
CA ILE A 163 9.78 -6.33 15.98
C ILE A 163 8.43 -6.93 16.38
N ARG A 164 7.46 -6.10 16.82
CA ARG A 164 6.12 -6.55 17.19
C ARG A 164 5.39 -7.23 16.02
N ARG A 165 5.40 -6.63 14.83
CA ARG A 165 4.80 -7.24 13.64
C ARG A 165 5.46 -8.55 13.28
N TRP A 166 6.80 -8.56 13.21
CA TRP A 166 7.54 -9.77 12.94
C TRP A 166 7.17 -10.88 13.92
N TRP A 167 7.08 -10.58 15.21
CA TRP A 167 6.66 -11.54 16.22
C TRP A 167 5.26 -12.08 16.00
N GLN A 168 4.28 -11.21 15.72
CA GLN A 168 2.91 -11.62 15.40
C GLN A 168 2.88 -12.55 14.18
N GLU A 169 3.56 -12.20 13.09
CA GLU A 169 3.68 -13.05 11.91
C GLU A 169 4.27 -14.44 12.24
N GLN A 170 5.26 -14.49 13.14
CA GLN A 170 5.88 -15.77 13.52
C GLN A 170 4.94 -16.68 14.31
N ILE A 171 4.23 -16.15 15.29
CA ILE A 171 3.31 -16.94 16.13
C ILE A 171 2.01 -17.32 15.39
N GLU A 172 1.59 -16.54 14.40
CA GLU A 172 0.49 -16.88 13.50
C GLU A 172 0.87 -18.03 12.56
N THR A 173 2.13 -18.10 12.14
CA THR A 173 2.63 -19.14 11.24
C THR A 173 2.85 -20.48 11.95
N ALA A 174 3.40 -20.45 13.16
CA ALA A 174 3.60 -21.60 14.01
C ALA A 174 3.66 -21.17 15.48
N PRO A 175 2.87 -21.77 16.38
CA PRO A 175 2.96 -21.54 17.82
C PRO A 175 4.37 -21.78 18.35
N VAL A 176 4.80 -21.02 19.36
CA VAL A 176 6.18 -21.05 19.88
C VAL A 176 6.59 -22.42 20.44
N ASP A 177 5.65 -23.20 20.93
CA ASP A 177 5.85 -24.55 21.43
C ASP A 177 6.18 -25.56 20.33
N GLU A 178 5.80 -25.29 19.09
CA GLU A 178 6.15 -26.08 17.91
C GLU A 178 7.55 -25.75 17.32
N TRP A 179 8.18 -24.69 17.80
CA TRP A 179 9.52 -24.33 17.32
C TRP A 179 10.58 -25.26 17.91
N ASP A 180 11.59 -25.58 17.09
CA ASP A 180 12.72 -26.37 17.56
C ASP A 180 13.49 -25.66 18.70
N LYS A 181 14.22 -26.46 19.47
CA LYS A 181 14.93 -25.98 20.65
C LYS A 181 16.04 -24.98 20.29
N GLU A 182 16.70 -25.18 19.16
CA GLU A 182 17.80 -24.34 18.71
C GLU A 182 17.30 -22.96 18.33
N ARG A 183 16.20 -22.87 17.56
CA ARG A 183 15.55 -21.62 17.20
C ARG A 183 15.09 -20.84 18.43
N ARG A 184 14.48 -21.51 19.40
CA ARG A 184 14.03 -20.86 20.64
C ARG A 184 15.18 -20.32 21.46
N GLN A 185 16.30 -21.06 21.51
CA GLN A 185 17.49 -20.66 22.24
C GLN A 185 18.19 -19.47 21.59
N ALA A 186 18.40 -19.51 20.29
CA ALA A 186 18.98 -18.39 19.54
C ALA A 186 18.17 -17.09 19.72
N LEU A 187 16.84 -17.20 19.64
CA LEU A 187 15.98 -16.04 19.81
C LEU A 187 16.05 -15.46 21.23
N LYS A 188 16.18 -16.30 22.27
CA LYS A 188 16.39 -15.82 23.64
C LYS A 188 17.69 -15.06 23.79
N GLU A 189 18.76 -15.57 23.20
CA GLU A 189 20.06 -14.92 23.21
C GLU A 189 20.03 -13.57 22.47
N ASP A 190 19.41 -13.53 21.30
CA ASP A 190 19.24 -12.30 20.51
C ASP A 190 18.42 -11.22 21.24
N PHE A 191 17.48 -11.62 22.12
CA PHE A 191 16.62 -10.68 22.86
C PHE A 191 17.10 -10.39 24.30
N GLU A 192 18.18 -11.02 24.77
CA GLU A 192 18.72 -10.79 26.13
C GLU A 192 19.02 -9.28 26.37
N PHE A 193 19.60 -8.60 25.37
CA PHE A 193 19.90 -7.17 25.51
C PHE A 193 18.64 -6.30 25.63
N VAL A 194 17.49 -6.75 25.12
CA VAL A 194 16.21 -6.01 25.26
C VAL A 194 15.74 -6.04 26.71
N LYS A 195 16.01 -7.15 27.43
CA LYS A 195 15.75 -7.28 28.86
C LYS A 195 16.63 -6.33 29.65
N ASP A 196 17.92 -6.25 29.30
CA ASP A 196 18.85 -5.31 29.95
C ASP A 196 18.39 -3.86 29.80
N ILE A 197 17.89 -3.49 28.59
CA ILE A 197 17.33 -2.14 28.37
C ILE A 197 16.09 -1.91 29.25
N TYR A 198 15.20 -2.92 29.36
CA TYR A 198 13.98 -2.81 30.18
C TYR A 198 14.30 -2.66 31.66
N GLU A 199 15.30 -3.39 32.17
CA GLU A 199 15.74 -3.34 33.57
C GLU A 199 16.48 -2.03 33.91
N ALA A 200 17.04 -1.34 32.90
CA ALA A 200 17.74 -0.08 33.07
C ALA A 200 16.81 1.17 33.07
N LEU A 201 15.53 1.00 32.68
CA LEU A 201 14.52 2.06 32.61
C LEU A 201 13.66 2.09 33.85
#